data_edf3bed7b25f8d2dc723e90738471cc4
#
_entry.id   edf3bed7b25f8d2dc723e90738471cc4
#
_cell.length_a   1.000
_cell.length_b   1.000
_cell.length_c   1.000
_cell.angle_alpha   90.00
_cell.angle_beta   90.00
_cell.angle_gamma   90.00
#
_symmetry.space_group_name_H-M   'P 1'
#
loop_
_entity.id
_entity.type
_entity.pdbx_description
1 polymer ?
#
loop_
_entity_poly.entity_id
_entity_poly.type
_entity_poly.pdbx_seq_one_letter_code
_entity_poly.pdbx_strand_id
1 'polypeptide(L)'
;MTMGRNTFDADANANADADAGDTASTDGFARSRDRFETLLVWLDGEEAGGLSHGELETRLSVDHRELFRLLVQDHLDLRALREARLTGVRDADGANRSSAESGHSRALGTIFGEVVVRRVAYRGRGLGNLYPADAVLNLPTEKHSHGLRRLAAIEASRGSFDDAVAAIERSTGQQLGKRQVEDLTARAAVDFDAFYAARRPPQGQAGDLLVLSCDGKGVVMRPDALRAATRRAATRTTTKLATRLSKGEKLNRKRLAEVGAVYDATPATRTPVDILPTTDAERRAAKPGPPTHDKWLTASVVDDTATVVTQIFDEADRRDPDHHRTWVALVDGNNHQIQRIHAESRTRNTPVTIVIDIIHVLEYLWKATWCFHAEGDPAAEDWVRRHATAVLAGRATRVAGAIRRQATKAGLDRGRRAGADTAATYLTNKRAYLDYPTALAQGWPIATGVIEGACRHLVKDRMDITGARWGLNGAETILKLRAIHSNGDFDQYWNYHLAQERQRVHQTRYADNEIPQAA
;
A
#
# COMPACT_ATOMS: atom_id res chain seq x y z
N MET A 1 10.38 42.08 -6.13
CA MET A 1 9.23 42.59 -6.90
C MET A 1 8.15 41.51 -6.86
N THR A 2 7.15 41.83 -6.11
CA THR A 2 5.71 41.52 -6.11
C THR A 2 5.26 40.03 -6.21
N MET A 3 4.92 39.51 -5.04
CA MET A 3 4.07 38.33 -4.88
C MET A 3 2.63 38.61 -5.33
N GLY A 4 2.06 37.76 -6.17
CA GLY A 4 0.64 37.73 -6.50
C GLY A 4 -0.05 36.64 -5.72
N ARG A 5 -0.86 37.00 -4.73
CA ARG A 5 -1.84 36.16 -4.09
C ARG A 5 -3.01 35.97 -5.05
N ASN A 6 -3.33 34.73 -5.44
CA ASN A 6 -4.62 34.38 -6.06
C ASN A 6 -5.53 33.78 -5.00
N THR A 7 -6.44 34.62 -4.51
CA THR A 7 -7.67 34.23 -3.82
C THR A 7 -8.67 33.83 -4.89
N PHE A 8 -9.14 32.57 -4.85
CA PHE A 8 -10.32 32.16 -5.60
C PHE A 8 -11.54 32.30 -4.69
N ASP A 9 -12.21 33.44 -4.79
CA ASP A 9 -13.61 33.60 -4.47
C ASP A 9 -14.41 33.07 -5.65
N ALA A 10 -15.23 32.08 -5.43
CA ALA A 10 -16.23 31.59 -6.37
C ALA A 10 -17.59 31.50 -5.67
N ASP A 11 -18.17 32.66 -5.40
CA ASP A 11 -19.63 32.80 -5.21
C ASP A 11 -20.23 33.15 -6.57
N ALA A 12 -20.69 32.16 -7.31
CA ALA A 12 -21.59 32.36 -8.44
C ALA A 12 -23.01 32.01 -8.00
N ASN A 13 -23.72 33.05 -7.64
CA ASN A 13 -25.16 33.08 -7.39
C ASN A 13 -25.88 32.90 -8.74
N ALA A 14 -26.54 31.77 -8.96
CA ALA A 14 -27.53 31.59 -10.00
C ALA A 14 -28.87 31.30 -9.34
N ASN A 15 -29.62 32.37 -9.08
CA ASN A 15 -31.06 32.31 -8.85
C ASN A 15 -31.73 31.91 -10.15
N ALA A 16 -32.33 30.73 -10.16
CA ALA A 16 -33.38 30.39 -11.09
C ALA A 16 -34.63 30.09 -10.26
N ASP A 17 -35.50 31.08 -10.17
CA ASP A 17 -36.88 30.92 -9.75
C ASP A 17 -37.57 29.97 -10.73
N ALA A 18 -37.99 28.82 -10.23
CA ALA A 18 -39.04 27.99 -10.84
C ALA A 18 -40.00 27.62 -9.71
N ASP A 19 -40.93 28.51 -9.48
CA ASP A 19 -42.18 28.24 -8.77
C ASP A 19 -43.03 27.33 -9.67
N ALA A 20 -43.03 26.04 -9.38
CA ALA A 20 -44.03 25.10 -9.86
C ALA A 20 -44.62 24.42 -8.62
N GLY A 21 -45.79 24.89 -8.25
CA GLY A 21 -46.61 24.25 -7.21
C GLY A 21 -46.89 22.79 -7.59
N ASP A 22 -46.09 21.89 -7.08
CA ASP A 22 -46.34 20.46 -7.12
C ASP A 22 -46.91 20.06 -5.73
N THR A 23 -48.16 19.56 -5.75
CA THR A 23 -48.79 18.93 -4.62
C THR A 23 -47.92 17.79 -4.16
N ALA A 24 -47.16 18.02 -3.08
CA ALA A 24 -46.24 17.08 -2.52
C ALA A 24 -46.91 15.72 -2.27
N SER A 25 -46.60 14.75 -3.08
CA SER A 25 -46.92 13.34 -2.84
C SER A 25 -46.43 13.02 -1.43
N THR A 26 -47.31 12.47 -0.59
CA THR A 26 -46.96 12.00 0.79
C THR A 26 -46.02 10.82 0.77
N ASP A 27 -45.73 10.27 -0.41
CA ASP A 27 -44.75 9.18 -0.61
C ASP A 27 -43.34 9.75 -0.91
N GLY A 28 -42.49 9.75 0.09
CA GLY A 28 -41.09 10.20 -0.05
C GLY A 28 -40.24 9.37 -1.02
N PHE A 29 -40.75 8.29 -1.59
CA PHE A 29 -40.08 7.43 -2.58
C PHE A 29 -40.86 7.34 -3.92
N ALA A 30 -41.68 8.31 -4.21
CA ALA A 30 -42.50 8.28 -5.42
C ALA A 30 -41.69 8.12 -6.73
N ARG A 31 -40.59 8.86 -6.89
CA ARG A 31 -39.73 8.79 -8.08
C ARG A 31 -39.08 7.42 -8.27
N SER A 32 -38.57 6.84 -7.20
CA SER A 32 -37.94 5.52 -7.27
C SER A 32 -38.94 4.39 -7.47
N ARG A 33 -40.19 4.52 -6.94
CA ARG A 33 -41.30 3.58 -7.24
C ARG A 33 -41.71 3.66 -8.67
N ASP A 34 -41.98 4.85 -9.19
CA ASP A 34 -42.34 5.05 -10.61
C ASP A 34 -41.26 4.46 -11.55
N ARG A 35 -39.99 4.70 -11.24
CA ARG A 35 -38.88 4.11 -12.01
C ARG A 35 -38.86 2.58 -11.93
N PHE A 36 -39.12 2.03 -10.77
CA PHE A 36 -39.17 0.57 -10.58
C PHE A 36 -40.37 -0.05 -11.33
N GLU A 37 -41.56 0.54 -11.23
CA GLU A 37 -42.75 0.09 -11.96
C GLU A 37 -42.53 0.20 -13.48
N THR A 38 -41.95 1.29 -13.97
CA THR A 38 -41.57 1.45 -15.38
C THR A 38 -40.64 0.32 -15.84
N LEU A 39 -39.67 -0.09 -15.00
CA LEU A 39 -38.78 -1.19 -15.34
C LEU A 39 -39.52 -2.54 -15.39
N LEU A 40 -40.45 -2.78 -14.45
CA LEU A 40 -41.27 -4.00 -14.45
C LEU A 40 -42.16 -4.09 -15.70
N VAL A 41 -42.82 -2.97 -16.06
CA VAL A 41 -43.65 -2.91 -17.26
C VAL A 41 -42.80 -3.18 -18.52
N TRP A 42 -41.59 -2.63 -18.59
CA TRP A 42 -40.67 -2.90 -19.69
C TRP A 42 -40.26 -4.38 -19.74
N LEU A 43 -39.94 -4.99 -18.58
CA LEU A 43 -39.58 -6.41 -18.50
C LEU A 43 -40.68 -7.37 -18.93
N ASP A 44 -41.95 -7.00 -18.69
CA ASP A 44 -43.14 -7.78 -19.10
C ASP A 44 -43.50 -7.57 -20.58
N GLY A 45 -42.87 -6.60 -21.26
CA GLY A 45 -43.18 -6.23 -22.63
C GLY A 45 -42.44 -7.04 -23.70
N GLU A 46 -42.92 -6.94 -24.93
CA GLU A 46 -42.39 -7.64 -26.11
C GLU A 46 -40.91 -7.28 -26.38
N GLU A 47 -40.51 -6.03 -26.10
CA GLU A 47 -39.14 -5.56 -26.29
C GLU A 47 -38.17 -6.39 -25.45
N ALA A 48 -38.44 -6.54 -24.15
CA ALA A 48 -37.60 -7.34 -23.25
C ALA A 48 -37.65 -8.83 -23.56
N GLY A 49 -38.84 -9.34 -23.94
CA GLY A 49 -39.05 -10.73 -24.38
C GLY A 49 -38.27 -11.11 -25.63
N GLY A 50 -37.92 -10.14 -26.48
CA GLY A 50 -37.12 -10.34 -27.68
C GLY A 50 -35.61 -10.31 -27.48
N LEU A 51 -35.12 -9.93 -26.29
CA LEU A 51 -33.70 -9.81 -26.01
C LEU A 51 -33.08 -11.17 -25.68
N SER A 52 -31.82 -11.33 -26.09
CA SER A 52 -30.98 -12.39 -25.55
C SER A 52 -30.64 -12.11 -24.08
N HIS A 53 -30.24 -13.16 -23.32
CA HIS A 53 -29.86 -13.00 -21.92
C HIS A 53 -28.77 -11.95 -21.69
N GLY A 54 -27.74 -11.91 -22.57
CA GLY A 54 -26.65 -10.93 -22.46
C GLY A 54 -27.07 -9.49 -22.72
N GLU A 55 -28.02 -9.27 -23.65
CA GLU A 55 -28.59 -7.96 -23.91
C GLU A 55 -29.47 -7.50 -22.73
N LEU A 56 -30.25 -8.41 -22.15
CA LEU A 56 -31.05 -8.16 -20.95
C LEU A 56 -30.16 -7.77 -19.76
N GLU A 57 -29.10 -8.54 -19.49
CA GLU A 57 -28.12 -8.19 -18.43
C GLU A 57 -27.49 -6.81 -18.67
N THR A 58 -27.10 -6.52 -19.90
CA THR A 58 -26.51 -5.22 -20.28
C THR A 58 -27.48 -4.08 -19.99
N ARG A 59 -28.74 -4.21 -20.40
CA ARG A 59 -29.77 -3.21 -20.18
C ARG A 59 -30.04 -3.01 -18.68
N LEU A 60 -30.26 -4.10 -17.92
CA LEU A 60 -30.49 -4.04 -16.49
C LEU A 60 -29.29 -3.46 -15.73
N SER A 61 -28.05 -3.71 -16.19
CA SER A 61 -26.86 -3.13 -15.60
C SER A 61 -26.75 -1.60 -15.72
N VAL A 62 -27.48 -1.00 -16.63
CA VAL A 62 -27.61 0.47 -16.76
C VAL A 62 -28.77 0.97 -15.92
N ASP A 63 -29.93 0.33 -16.07
CA ASP A 63 -31.18 0.78 -15.45
C ASP A 63 -31.16 0.70 -13.92
N HIS A 64 -30.49 -0.31 -13.33
CA HIS A 64 -30.35 -0.42 -11.88
C HIS A 64 -29.59 0.77 -11.26
N ARG A 65 -28.62 1.36 -11.97
CA ARG A 65 -27.87 2.51 -11.45
C ARG A 65 -28.77 3.70 -11.25
N GLU A 66 -29.63 4.00 -12.23
CA GLU A 66 -30.58 5.09 -12.12
C GLU A 66 -31.61 4.84 -11.02
N LEU A 67 -32.13 3.63 -10.90
CA LEU A 67 -33.03 3.27 -9.80
C LEU A 67 -32.36 3.48 -8.44
N PHE A 68 -31.13 3.02 -8.26
CA PHE A 68 -30.41 3.19 -7.00
C PHE A 68 -30.01 4.64 -6.74
N ARG A 69 -29.68 5.41 -7.78
CA ARG A 69 -29.47 6.85 -7.66
C ARG A 69 -30.72 7.56 -7.13
N LEU A 70 -31.90 7.22 -7.69
CA LEU A 70 -33.19 7.77 -7.25
C LEU A 70 -33.52 7.37 -5.80
N LEU A 71 -33.29 6.10 -5.43
CA LEU A 71 -33.47 5.65 -4.04
C LEU A 71 -32.61 6.45 -3.04
N VAL A 72 -31.34 6.69 -3.38
CA VAL A 72 -30.45 7.52 -2.55
C VAL A 72 -30.94 8.97 -2.52
N GLN A 73 -31.35 9.52 -3.67
CA GLN A 73 -31.87 10.89 -3.74
C GLN A 73 -33.16 11.05 -2.93
N ASP A 74 -34.14 10.14 -3.09
CA ASP A 74 -35.40 10.17 -2.36
C ASP A 74 -35.16 10.07 -0.84
N HIS A 75 -34.22 9.22 -0.42
CA HIS A 75 -33.82 9.12 0.98
C HIS A 75 -33.22 10.44 1.50
N LEU A 76 -32.34 11.08 0.73
CA LEU A 76 -31.72 12.36 1.12
C LEU A 76 -32.76 13.49 1.18
N ASP A 77 -33.70 13.53 0.23
CA ASP A 77 -34.79 14.52 0.23
C ASP A 77 -35.71 14.31 1.43
N LEU A 78 -36.06 13.06 1.74
CA LEU A 78 -36.86 12.71 2.91
C LEU A 78 -36.17 13.10 4.23
N ARG A 79 -34.85 12.91 4.31
CA ARG A 79 -34.06 13.37 5.45
C ARG A 79 -34.08 14.90 5.58
N ALA A 80 -33.93 15.61 4.47
CA ALA A 80 -33.98 17.08 4.46
C ALA A 80 -35.35 17.61 4.88
N LEU A 81 -36.44 16.96 4.47
CA LEU A 81 -37.81 17.29 4.91
C LEU A 81 -38.03 17.05 6.40
N ARG A 82 -37.35 16.03 6.97
CA ARG A 82 -37.45 15.66 8.38
C ARG A 82 -36.39 16.32 9.26
N GLU A 83 -35.49 17.12 8.69
CA GLU A 83 -34.42 17.77 9.43
C GLU A 83 -35.01 18.79 10.43
N ALA A 84 -34.94 18.43 11.72
CA ALA A 84 -35.38 19.31 12.79
C ALA A 84 -34.44 20.50 12.96
N ARG A 85 -34.98 21.67 13.17
CA ARG A 85 -34.19 22.87 13.48
C ARG A 85 -33.60 22.77 14.88
N LEU A 86 -32.27 22.78 14.95
CA LEU A 86 -31.52 22.70 16.20
C LEU A 86 -31.40 24.08 16.85
N THR A 87 -31.38 24.11 18.18
CA THR A 87 -31.09 25.29 18.99
C THR A 87 -29.72 25.17 19.64
N GLY A 88 -29.06 26.30 19.90
CA GLY A 88 -27.79 26.31 20.62
C GLY A 88 -26.60 25.69 19.86
N VAL A 89 -26.63 25.67 18.54
CA VAL A 89 -25.51 25.18 17.74
C VAL A 89 -24.31 26.09 17.94
N ARG A 90 -23.19 25.54 18.45
CA ARG A 90 -21.94 26.24 18.71
C ARG A 90 -20.78 25.61 17.94
N ASP A 91 -19.86 26.45 17.45
CA ASP A 91 -18.62 25.95 16.85
C ASP A 91 -17.57 25.55 17.89
N ALA A 92 -16.42 25.10 17.42
CA ALA A 92 -15.31 24.67 18.28
C ALA A 92 -14.79 25.76 19.23
N ASP A 93 -14.93 27.04 18.86
CA ASP A 93 -14.54 28.18 19.67
C ASP A 93 -15.68 28.63 20.63
N GLY A 94 -16.79 27.91 20.67
CA GLY A 94 -17.96 28.19 21.48
C GLY A 94 -18.88 29.29 20.92
N ALA A 95 -18.59 29.82 19.72
CA ALA A 95 -19.40 30.86 19.11
C ALA A 95 -20.76 30.31 18.65
N ASN A 96 -21.83 30.95 19.11
CA ASN A 96 -23.20 30.52 18.79
C ASN A 96 -23.59 30.88 17.36
N ARG A 97 -24.27 29.97 16.68
CA ARG A 97 -24.91 30.18 15.37
C ARG A 97 -26.34 30.70 15.58
N SER A 98 -26.50 32.02 15.43
CA SER A 98 -27.73 32.71 15.77
C SER A 98 -28.89 32.51 14.81
N SER A 99 -28.61 32.04 13.58
CA SER A 99 -29.66 31.81 12.57
C SER A 99 -29.50 30.45 11.89
N ALA A 100 -30.63 29.87 11.50
CA ALA A 100 -30.69 28.64 10.71
C ALA A 100 -31.46 28.91 9.42
N GLU A 101 -30.86 28.57 8.29
CA GLU A 101 -31.38 28.78 6.94
C GLU A 101 -31.54 27.43 6.24
N SER A 102 -32.76 27.12 5.79
CA SER A 102 -33.07 25.88 5.05
C SER A 102 -32.76 26.02 3.58
N GLY A 103 -32.70 24.89 2.88
CA GLY A 103 -32.56 24.84 1.41
C GLY A 103 -31.13 24.93 0.89
N HIS A 104 -30.13 25.01 1.75
CA HIS A 104 -28.74 24.89 1.29
C HIS A 104 -28.51 23.53 0.64
N SER A 105 -27.99 23.52 -0.57
CA SER A 105 -27.76 22.30 -1.33
C SER A 105 -26.34 22.19 -1.83
N ARG A 106 -25.90 20.95 -2.08
CA ARG A 106 -24.67 20.65 -2.83
C ARG A 106 -24.81 19.36 -3.61
N ALA A 107 -24.14 19.29 -4.75
CA ALA A 107 -24.00 18.05 -5.50
C ALA A 107 -23.00 17.11 -4.82
N LEU A 108 -23.27 15.80 -4.89
CA LEU A 108 -22.41 14.74 -4.41
C LEU A 108 -22.40 13.59 -5.42
N GLY A 109 -21.26 13.34 -6.03
CA GLY A 109 -21.05 12.14 -6.87
C GLY A 109 -20.98 10.89 -6.00
N THR A 110 -21.86 9.93 -6.27
CA THR A 110 -21.91 8.64 -5.58
C THR A 110 -21.55 7.50 -6.52
N ILE A 111 -21.42 6.29 -6.01
CA ILE A 111 -21.21 5.10 -6.85
C ILE A 111 -22.41 4.77 -7.76
N PHE A 112 -23.55 5.42 -7.57
CA PHE A 112 -24.75 5.22 -8.38
C PHE A 112 -25.04 6.39 -9.33
N GLY A 113 -24.39 7.53 -9.13
CA GLY A 113 -24.65 8.75 -9.89
C GLY A 113 -24.53 9.99 -9.00
N GLU A 114 -24.75 11.15 -9.60
CA GLU A 114 -24.80 12.40 -8.86
C GLU A 114 -26.14 12.57 -8.16
N VAL A 115 -26.08 12.99 -6.89
CA VAL A 115 -27.24 13.33 -6.07
C VAL A 115 -27.08 14.72 -5.46
N VAL A 116 -28.19 15.32 -5.05
CA VAL A 116 -28.20 16.63 -4.38
C VAL A 116 -28.51 16.42 -2.90
N VAL A 117 -27.60 16.88 -2.04
CA VAL A 117 -27.80 16.89 -0.59
C VAL A 117 -28.37 18.24 -0.18
N ARG A 118 -29.60 18.28 0.34
CA ARG A 118 -30.22 19.48 0.92
C ARG A 118 -30.14 19.41 2.45
N ARG A 119 -29.89 20.56 3.08
CA ARG A 119 -29.70 20.64 4.53
C ARG A 119 -29.87 22.05 5.05
N VAL A 120 -30.01 22.17 6.37
CA VAL A 120 -30.05 23.45 7.08
C VAL A 120 -28.62 23.94 7.36
N ALA A 121 -28.36 25.21 7.03
CA ALA A 121 -27.12 25.92 7.37
C ALA A 121 -27.30 26.69 8.67
N TYR A 122 -26.40 26.52 9.63
CA TYR A 122 -26.36 27.29 10.87
C TYR A 122 -25.30 28.37 10.72
N ARG A 123 -25.74 29.64 10.83
CA ARG A 123 -24.95 30.82 10.46
C ARG A 123 -24.66 31.71 11.66
N GLY A 124 -23.51 32.37 11.62
CA GLY A 124 -23.09 33.43 12.53
C GLY A 124 -22.42 34.56 11.74
N ARG A 125 -22.57 35.80 12.19
CA ARG A 125 -21.99 36.97 11.49
C ARG A 125 -20.46 36.84 11.39
N GLY A 126 -19.93 36.87 10.18
CA GLY A 126 -18.49 36.74 9.91
C GLY A 126 -17.92 35.33 10.11
N LEU A 127 -18.75 34.32 10.31
CA LEU A 127 -18.34 32.94 10.55
C LEU A 127 -18.80 32.03 9.42
N GLY A 128 -18.02 30.98 9.14
CA GLY A 128 -18.40 29.95 8.16
C GLY A 128 -19.64 29.16 8.61
N ASN A 129 -20.44 28.67 7.68
CA ASN A 129 -21.63 27.89 7.99
C ASN A 129 -21.28 26.52 8.61
N LEU A 130 -22.11 26.06 9.53
CA LEU A 130 -22.11 24.71 10.06
C LEU A 130 -23.30 23.92 9.49
N TYR A 131 -23.07 22.64 9.20
CA TYR A 131 -24.07 21.73 8.65
C TYR A 131 -24.11 20.44 9.48
N PRO A 132 -24.86 20.39 10.58
CA PRO A 132 -24.94 19.19 11.42
C PRO A 132 -25.42 17.95 10.67
N ALA A 133 -26.31 18.11 9.67
CA ALA A 133 -26.76 17.00 8.84
C ALA A 133 -25.62 16.36 8.03
N ASP A 134 -24.67 17.16 7.49
CA ASP A 134 -23.47 16.64 6.82
C ASP A 134 -22.61 15.82 7.79
N ALA A 135 -22.52 16.26 9.05
CA ALA A 135 -21.76 15.58 10.10
C ALA A 135 -22.41 14.25 10.54
N VAL A 136 -23.73 14.22 10.62
CA VAL A 136 -24.49 12.98 10.93
C VAL A 136 -24.29 11.94 9.83
N LEU A 137 -24.33 12.37 8.56
CA LEU A 137 -24.11 11.51 7.39
C LEU A 137 -22.63 11.21 7.14
N ASN A 138 -21.72 11.83 7.88
CA ASN A 138 -20.27 11.77 7.62
C ASN A 138 -19.94 12.09 6.17
N LEU A 139 -20.50 13.16 5.62
CA LEU A 139 -20.25 13.51 4.22
C LEU A 139 -18.85 14.06 4.03
N PRO A 140 -18.13 13.67 2.97
CA PRO A 140 -16.82 14.25 2.67
C PRO A 140 -16.94 15.73 2.30
N THR A 141 -15.85 16.48 2.45
CA THR A 141 -15.80 17.89 2.03
C THR A 141 -15.79 18.06 0.52
N GLU A 142 -15.24 17.07 -0.21
CA GLU A 142 -15.17 17.05 -1.67
C GLU A 142 -16.50 16.62 -2.33
N LYS A 143 -16.53 16.76 -3.67
CA LYS A 143 -17.71 16.40 -4.48
C LYS A 143 -17.99 14.90 -4.60
N HIS A 144 -17.09 14.04 -4.15
CA HIS A 144 -17.15 12.60 -4.35
C HIS A 144 -17.36 11.89 -3.02
N SER A 145 -18.31 10.96 -2.99
CA SER A 145 -18.65 10.18 -1.80
C SER A 145 -17.47 9.30 -1.32
N HIS A 146 -17.55 8.88 -0.07
CA HIS A 146 -16.61 7.88 0.46
C HIS A 146 -16.63 6.56 -0.32
N GLY A 147 -17.77 6.20 -0.94
CA GLY A 147 -17.85 5.05 -1.83
C GLY A 147 -16.97 5.19 -3.07
N LEU A 148 -16.98 6.35 -3.73
CA LEU A 148 -16.08 6.63 -4.86
C LEU A 148 -14.61 6.71 -4.41
N ARG A 149 -14.33 7.31 -3.24
CA ARG A 149 -12.97 7.32 -2.66
C ARG A 149 -12.46 5.89 -2.41
N ARG A 150 -13.33 5.00 -1.89
CA ARG A 150 -13.00 3.59 -1.66
C ARG A 150 -12.66 2.86 -2.96
N LEU A 151 -13.48 3.06 -4.01
CA LEU A 151 -13.20 2.50 -5.34
C LEU A 151 -11.88 3.04 -5.92
N ALA A 152 -11.64 4.36 -5.83
CA ALA A 152 -10.39 4.96 -6.29
C ALA A 152 -9.18 4.34 -5.58
N ALA A 153 -9.24 4.12 -4.26
CA ALA A 153 -8.18 3.49 -3.50
C ALA A 153 -7.92 2.05 -3.96
N ILE A 154 -8.99 1.26 -4.17
CA ILE A 154 -8.89 -0.13 -4.62
C ILE A 154 -8.28 -0.19 -6.02
N GLU A 155 -8.87 0.50 -6.98
CA GLU A 155 -8.49 0.39 -8.39
C GLU A 155 -7.10 1.00 -8.67
N ALA A 156 -6.77 2.15 -8.07
CA ALA A 156 -5.46 2.76 -8.22
C ALA A 156 -4.32 1.94 -7.58
N SER A 157 -4.64 1.13 -6.57
CA SER A 157 -3.67 0.20 -5.98
C SER A 157 -3.38 -1.00 -6.89
N ARG A 158 -4.30 -1.38 -7.75
CA ARG A 158 -4.21 -2.55 -8.66
C ARG A 158 -3.57 -2.21 -9.99
N GLY A 159 -4.03 -1.13 -10.65
CA GLY A 159 -3.63 -0.73 -12.00
C GLY A 159 -3.08 0.68 -12.09
N SER A 160 -2.86 1.16 -13.31
CA SER A 160 -2.54 2.58 -13.55
C SER A 160 -3.70 3.48 -13.13
N PHE A 161 -3.45 4.79 -13.00
CA PHE A 161 -4.56 5.72 -12.75
C PHE A 161 -5.54 5.80 -13.93
N ASP A 162 -5.08 5.55 -15.14
CA ASP A 162 -5.95 5.48 -16.32
C ASP A 162 -6.84 4.22 -16.27
N ASP A 163 -6.29 3.07 -15.84
CA ASP A 163 -7.05 1.84 -15.61
C ASP A 163 -8.07 2.04 -14.47
N ALA A 164 -7.70 2.75 -13.41
CA ALA A 164 -8.60 3.06 -12.30
C ALA A 164 -9.76 3.96 -12.73
N VAL A 165 -9.51 4.99 -13.56
CA VAL A 165 -10.56 5.82 -14.17
C VAL A 165 -11.52 4.95 -14.96
N ALA A 166 -11.00 4.11 -15.86
CA ALA A 166 -11.82 3.22 -16.68
C ALA A 166 -12.59 2.18 -15.85
N ALA A 167 -12.01 1.67 -14.76
CA ALA A 167 -12.67 0.73 -13.86
C ALA A 167 -13.83 1.39 -13.10
N ILE A 168 -13.62 2.60 -12.59
CA ILE A 168 -14.67 3.37 -11.91
C ILE A 168 -15.82 3.69 -12.89
N GLU A 169 -15.51 4.14 -14.09
CA GLU A 169 -16.53 4.42 -15.11
C GLU A 169 -17.35 3.17 -15.47
N ARG A 170 -16.68 2.02 -15.70
CA ARG A 170 -17.38 0.75 -15.96
C ARG A 170 -18.29 0.31 -14.83
N SER A 171 -17.82 0.44 -13.57
CA SER A 171 -18.59 -0.05 -12.41
C SER A 171 -19.69 0.89 -11.96
N THR A 172 -19.50 2.21 -12.11
CA THR A 172 -20.42 3.22 -11.56
C THR A 172 -21.11 4.11 -12.61
N GLY A 173 -20.60 4.14 -13.85
CA GLY A 173 -21.01 5.11 -14.86
C GLY A 173 -20.50 6.54 -14.60
N GLN A 174 -19.73 6.75 -13.53
CA GLN A 174 -19.20 8.08 -13.18
C GLN A 174 -17.90 8.35 -13.94
N GLN A 175 -17.85 9.49 -14.61
CA GLN A 175 -16.64 9.96 -15.29
C GLN A 175 -15.81 10.84 -14.35
N LEU A 176 -14.77 10.26 -13.79
CA LEU A 176 -13.78 10.97 -12.97
C LEU A 176 -12.54 11.28 -13.80
N GLY A 177 -12.02 12.50 -13.66
CA GLY A 177 -10.73 12.84 -14.23
C GLY A 177 -9.59 12.13 -13.47
N LYS A 178 -8.51 11.81 -14.18
CA LYS A 178 -7.32 11.15 -13.60
C LYS A 178 -6.83 11.85 -12.33
N ARG A 179 -6.77 13.20 -12.34
CA ARG A 179 -6.36 13.98 -11.18
C ARG A 179 -7.29 13.82 -9.97
N GLN A 180 -8.59 13.71 -10.23
CA GLN A 180 -9.57 13.48 -9.17
C GLN A 180 -9.37 12.09 -8.53
N VAL A 181 -9.07 11.07 -9.35
CA VAL A 181 -8.74 9.73 -8.83
C VAL A 181 -7.43 9.75 -8.03
N GLU A 182 -6.40 10.49 -8.49
CA GLU A 182 -5.16 10.69 -7.73
C GLU A 182 -5.43 11.34 -6.36
N ASP A 183 -6.25 12.40 -6.33
CA ASP A 183 -6.58 13.14 -5.11
C ASP A 183 -7.42 12.28 -4.13
N LEU A 184 -8.43 11.54 -4.64
CA LEU A 184 -9.24 10.61 -3.84
C LEU A 184 -8.36 9.50 -3.23
N THR A 185 -7.45 8.96 -4.03
CA THR A 185 -6.51 7.92 -3.60
C THR A 185 -5.58 8.45 -2.50
N ALA A 186 -5.05 9.67 -2.67
CA ALA A 186 -4.20 10.31 -1.67
C ALA A 186 -4.94 10.51 -0.33
N ARG A 187 -6.18 10.98 -0.38
CA ARG A 187 -7.03 11.14 0.82
C ARG A 187 -7.32 9.80 1.50
N ALA A 188 -7.50 8.74 0.72
CA ALA A 188 -7.78 7.40 1.25
C ALA A 188 -6.60 6.78 2.03
N ALA A 189 -5.38 7.28 1.90
CA ALA A 189 -4.18 6.70 2.53
C ALA A 189 -3.68 7.49 3.76
N VAL A 190 -4.32 8.62 4.12
CA VAL A 190 -3.78 9.57 5.12
C VAL A 190 -3.67 8.98 6.54
N ASP A 191 -4.48 8.00 6.87
CA ASP A 191 -4.56 7.44 8.21
C ASP A 191 -3.76 6.12 8.37
N PHE A 192 -2.91 5.77 7.38
CA PHE A 192 -2.14 4.52 7.37
C PHE A 192 -1.32 4.31 8.64
N ASP A 193 -0.48 5.29 8.98
CA ASP A 193 0.45 5.16 10.10
C ASP A 193 -0.30 5.12 11.43
N ALA A 194 -1.34 5.97 11.58
CA ALA A 194 -2.19 6.00 12.77
C ALA A 194 -2.99 4.70 12.95
N PHE A 195 -3.47 4.10 11.85
CA PHE A 195 -4.15 2.82 11.88
C PHE A 195 -3.25 1.72 12.42
N TYR A 196 -2.05 1.56 11.87
CA TYR A 196 -1.12 0.52 12.32
C TYR A 196 -0.58 0.77 13.73
N ALA A 197 -0.44 2.04 14.14
CA ALA A 197 -0.09 2.37 15.53
C ALA A 197 -1.19 1.98 16.53
N ALA A 198 -2.47 2.09 16.13
CA ALA A 198 -3.62 1.74 16.98
C ALA A 198 -4.03 0.27 16.87
N ARG A 199 -3.66 -0.42 15.79
CA ARG A 199 -4.04 -1.80 15.53
C ARG A 199 -3.39 -2.75 16.53
N ARG A 200 -4.19 -3.69 17.01
CA ARG A 200 -3.69 -4.83 17.78
C ARG A 200 -3.53 -6.02 16.84
N PRO A 201 -2.29 -6.42 16.53
CA PRO A 201 -2.06 -7.59 15.69
C PRO A 201 -2.49 -8.87 16.41
N PRO A 202 -2.76 -9.98 15.69
CA PRO A 202 -2.96 -11.27 16.31
C PRO A 202 -1.69 -11.66 17.09
N GLN A 203 -1.88 -12.22 18.28
CA GLN A 203 -0.76 -12.80 19.03
C GLN A 203 -0.44 -14.17 18.44
N GLY A 204 0.82 -14.37 18.04
CA GLY A 204 1.29 -15.65 17.54
C GLY A 204 1.34 -16.72 18.63
N GLN A 205 1.56 -17.97 18.23
CA GLN A 205 1.74 -19.07 19.18
C GLN A 205 3.12 -18.96 19.86
N ALA A 206 3.20 -19.36 21.13
CA ALA A 206 4.43 -19.26 21.92
C ALA A 206 5.63 -20.02 21.32
N GLY A 207 5.40 -21.06 20.53
CA GLY A 207 6.44 -21.84 19.83
C GLY A 207 6.86 -21.30 18.47
N ASP A 208 6.14 -20.32 17.93
CA ASP A 208 6.47 -19.73 16.64
C ASP A 208 7.59 -18.71 16.74
N LEU A 209 8.39 -18.65 15.70
CA LEU A 209 9.39 -17.60 15.50
C LEU A 209 8.70 -16.29 15.11
N LEU A 210 9.27 -15.19 15.54
CA LEU A 210 8.94 -13.88 14.99
C LEU A 210 10.04 -13.46 14.01
N VAL A 211 9.68 -13.37 12.74
CA VAL A 211 10.66 -13.12 11.69
C VAL A 211 10.51 -11.69 11.17
N LEU A 212 11.61 -10.96 11.20
CA LEU A 212 11.76 -9.60 10.73
C LEU A 212 12.56 -9.59 9.44
N SER A 213 12.14 -8.81 8.45
CA SER A 213 12.90 -8.70 7.20
C SER A 213 12.76 -7.31 6.61
N CYS A 214 13.80 -6.82 5.95
CA CYS A 214 13.78 -5.57 5.20
C CYS A 214 14.60 -5.69 3.93
N ASP A 215 14.16 -5.00 2.88
CA ASP A 215 14.87 -4.89 1.60
C ASP A 215 14.49 -3.56 0.93
N GLY A 216 15.22 -3.18 -0.10
CA GLY A 216 15.00 -1.95 -0.84
C GLY A 216 14.80 -2.16 -2.33
N LYS A 217 13.73 -1.58 -2.89
CA LYS A 217 13.44 -1.65 -4.33
C LYS A 217 13.43 -0.27 -4.98
N GLY A 218 14.22 -0.12 -6.04
CA GLY A 218 14.31 1.17 -6.76
C GLY A 218 13.06 1.48 -7.58
N VAL A 219 12.41 2.60 -7.30
CA VAL A 219 11.26 3.17 -8.04
C VAL A 219 11.73 4.32 -8.92
N VAL A 220 11.29 4.36 -10.18
CA VAL A 220 11.62 5.45 -11.12
C VAL A 220 10.78 6.68 -10.75
N MET A 221 11.45 7.78 -10.41
CA MET A 221 10.81 9.00 -9.94
C MET A 221 10.90 10.13 -10.96
N ARG A 222 10.03 11.12 -10.78
CA ARG A 222 10.20 12.45 -11.42
C ARG A 222 11.43 13.13 -10.84
N PRO A 223 12.11 14.03 -11.58
CA PRO A 223 13.36 14.65 -11.11
C PRO A 223 13.24 15.40 -9.78
N ASP A 224 12.11 16.04 -9.53
CA ASP A 224 11.79 16.78 -8.29
C ASP A 224 11.62 15.87 -7.07
N ALA A 225 11.21 14.62 -7.30
CA ALA A 225 10.98 13.59 -6.27
C ALA A 225 12.24 12.77 -5.92
N LEU A 226 13.36 12.98 -6.62
CA LEU A 226 14.64 12.32 -6.31
C LEU A 226 15.29 12.87 -5.05
N ARG A 227 16.03 12.05 -4.30
CA ARG A 227 16.89 12.52 -3.22
C ARG A 227 17.96 13.46 -3.79
N ALA A 228 18.36 14.47 -3.02
CA ALA A 228 19.24 15.55 -3.47
C ALA A 228 20.54 15.07 -4.15
N ALA A 229 21.19 14.03 -3.59
CA ALA A 229 22.40 13.44 -4.16
C ALA A 229 22.13 12.79 -5.53
N THR A 230 21.06 12.01 -5.65
CA THR A 230 20.65 11.34 -6.89
C THR A 230 20.25 12.37 -7.96
N ARG A 231 19.52 13.42 -7.58
CA ARG A 231 19.13 14.51 -8.46
C ARG A 231 20.36 15.24 -9.02
N ARG A 232 21.35 15.57 -8.17
CA ARG A 232 22.64 16.15 -8.61
C ARG A 232 23.40 15.23 -9.56
N ALA A 233 23.41 13.92 -9.29
CA ALA A 233 24.02 12.95 -10.20
C ALA A 233 23.27 12.86 -11.55
N ALA A 234 21.93 12.89 -11.52
CA ALA A 234 21.11 12.88 -12.72
C ALA A 234 21.33 14.10 -13.63
N THR A 235 21.50 15.31 -13.04
CA THR A 235 21.76 16.54 -13.80
C THR A 235 23.16 16.57 -14.44
N ARG A 236 24.12 15.81 -13.89
CA ARG A 236 25.47 15.69 -14.46
C ARG A 236 25.56 14.66 -15.59
N THR A 237 24.54 13.80 -15.73
CA THR A 237 24.50 12.77 -16.75
C THR A 237 23.97 13.36 -18.04
N THR A 238 24.82 13.61 -19.02
CA THR A 238 24.42 14.01 -20.38
C THR A 238 23.84 12.78 -21.11
N THR A 239 22.54 12.84 -21.40
CA THR A 239 21.89 11.82 -22.22
C THR A 239 22.32 11.97 -23.68
N LYS A 240 22.91 10.96 -24.27
CA LYS A 240 23.36 10.95 -25.67
C LYS A 240 22.22 10.78 -26.67
N LEU A 241 21.06 10.27 -26.23
CA LEU A 241 19.90 10.00 -27.07
C LEU A 241 18.64 10.53 -26.38
N ALA A 242 17.94 11.49 -27.02
CA ALA A 242 16.75 12.11 -26.46
C ALA A 242 15.49 11.22 -26.47
N THR A 243 15.46 10.19 -27.33
CA THR A 243 14.24 9.43 -27.64
C THR A 243 14.13 8.07 -26.94
N ARG A 244 15.22 7.50 -26.43
CA ARG A 244 15.22 6.17 -25.80
C ARG A 244 16.14 6.14 -24.58
N LEU A 245 15.56 5.73 -23.43
CA LEU A 245 16.34 5.44 -22.24
C LEU A 245 16.98 4.05 -22.35
N SER A 246 18.31 3.99 -22.41
CA SER A 246 19.04 2.75 -22.25
C SER A 246 19.00 2.26 -20.80
N LYS A 247 19.42 1.02 -20.56
CA LYS A 247 19.51 0.45 -19.19
C LYS A 247 20.37 1.33 -18.27
N GLY A 248 21.42 1.98 -18.79
CA GLY A 248 22.30 2.90 -18.05
C GLY A 248 21.66 4.26 -17.75
N GLU A 249 20.69 4.70 -18.55
CA GLU A 249 19.99 5.98 -18.33
C GLU A 249 18.97 5.93 -17.20
N LYS A 250 18.52 4.75 -16.78
CA LYS A 250 17.71 4.56 -15.57
C LYS A 250 18.55 4.69 -14.28
N LEU A 251 19.87 4.67 -14.38
CA LEU A 251 20.77 4.99 -13.29
C LEU A 251 20.53 6.47 -12.88
N ASN A 252 20.54 6.77 -11.61
CA ASN A 252 20.25 8.11 -11.07
C ASN A 252 18.81 8.63 -11.29
N ARG A 253 17.87 7.78 -11.68
CA ARG A 253 16.44 8.12 -11.80
C ARG A 253 15.58 7.37 -10.80
N LYS A 254 16.19 6.56 -9.94
CA LYS A 254 15.47 5.77 -8.95
C LYS A 254 15.64 6.36 -7.55
N ARG A 255 14.56 6.29 -6.80
CA ARG A 255 14.54 6.43 -5.35
C ARG A 255 14.24 5.05 -4.76
N LEU A 256 14.94 4.68 -3.72
CA LEU A 256 14.71 3.41 -3.05
C LEU A 256 13.37 3.47 -2.30
N ALA A 257 12.51 2.51 -2.54
CA ALA A 257 11.40 2.18 -1.67
C ALA A 257 11.93 1.15 -0.67
N GLU A 258 11.94 1.51 0.59
CA GLU A 258 12.26 0.60 1.67
C GLU A 258 11.02 -0.26 1.96
N VAL A 259 11.21 -1.57 2.02
CA VAL A 259 10.15 -2.56 2.26
C VAL A 259 10.45 -3.29 3.56
N GLY A 260 9.45 -3.41 4.42
CA GLY A 260 9.53 -4.13 5.68
C GLY A 260 8.53 -5.27 5.75
N ALA A 261 8.89 -6.34 6.45
CA ALA A 261 8.00 -7.46 6.73
C ALA A 261 8.20 -7.96 8.15
N VAL A 262 7.09 -8.28 8.82
CA VAL A 262 7.05 -9.05 10.07
C VAL A 262 6.07 -10.19 9.88
N TYR A 263 6.46 -11.37 10.24
CA TYR A 263 5.60 -12.55 10.09
C TYR A 263 5.95 -13.63 11.10
N ASP A 264 5.01 -14.49 11.34
CA ASP A 264 5.17 -15.65 12.18
C ASP A 264 5.63 -16.84 11.35
N ALA A 265 6.49 -17.69 11.90
CA ALA A 265 6.94 -18.91 11.24
C ALA A 265 7.02 -20.07 12.23
N THR A 266 6.39 -21.18 11.87
CA THR A 266 6.49 -22.41 12.67
C THR A 266 7.84 -23.08 12.41
N PRO A 267 8.69 -23.31 13.44
CA PRO A 267 10.01 -23.90 13.24
C PRO A 267 9.95 -25.25 12.51
N ALA A 268 10.85 -25.40 11.50
CA ALA A 268 10.96 -26.65 10.74
C ALA A 268 12.45 -27.04 10.63
N THR A 269 12.87 -28.03 11.40
CA THR A 269 14.25 -28.51 11.41
C THR A 269 14.64 -29.16 10.08
N ARG A 270 15.79 -28.77 9.55
CA ARG A 270 16.31 -29.19 8.24
C ARG A 270 17.81 -29.43 8.31
N THR A 271 18.32 -30.07 7.28
CA THR A 271 19.73 -30.32 7.06
C THR A 271 20.20 -29.65 5.76
N PRO A 272 21.49 -29.49 5.50
CA PRO A 272 21.97 -28.99 4.20
C PRO A 272 21.46 -29.78 2.98
N VAL A 273 21.16 -31.08 3.12
CA VAL A 273 20.63 -31.93 2.05
C VAL A 273 19.18 -31.53 1.70
N ASP A 274 18.40 -31.12 2.70
CA ASP A 274 17.02 -30.61 2.46
C ASP A 274 17.02 -29.32 1.63
N ILE A 275 18.11 -28.55 1.67
CA ILE A 275 18.25 -27.28 0.92
C ILE A 275 18.84 -27.52 -0.47
N LEU A 276 19.87 -28.37 -0.58
CA LEU A 276 20.62 -28.67 -1.80
C LEU A 276 20.72 -30.18 -2.03
N PRO A 277 19.60 -30.85 -2.37
CA PRO A 277 19.61 -32.28 -2.65
C PRO A 277 20.47 -32.60 -3.89
N THR A 278 21.20 -33.71 -3.84
CA THR A 278 22.09 -34.15 -4.91
C THR A 278 21.48 -35.26 -5.77
N THR A 279 20.55 -36.02 -5.21
CA THR A 279 19.87 -37.12 -5.90
C THR A 279 18.36 -36.90 -5.98
N ASP A 280 17.69 -37.60 -6.89
CA ASP A 280 16.23 -37.54 -6.98
C ASP A 280 15.54 -38.11 -5.74
N ALA A 281 16.19 -39.08 -5.08
CA ALA A 281 15.69 -39.62 -3.81
C ALA A 281 15.75 -38.57 -2.70
N GLU A 282 16.88 -37.86 -2.56
CA GLU A 282 17.03 -36.75 -1.61
C GLU A 282 16.04 -35.62 -1.92
N ARG A 283 15.83 -35.28 -3.20
CA ARG A 283 14.87 -34.24 -3.62
C ARG A 283 13.44 -34.57 -3.21
N ARG A 284 13.03 -35.85 -3.34
CA ARG A 284 11.71 -36.32 -2.90
C ARG A 284 11.57 -36.37 -1.38
N ALA A 285 12.66 -36.61 -0.66
CA ALA A 285 12.69 -36.71 0.80
C ALA A 285 12.96 -35.35 1.49
N ALA A 286 13.29 -34.31 0.74
CA ALA A 286 13.66 -32.98 1.27
C ALA A 286 12.49 -32.38 2.07
N LYS A 287 12.80 -31.93 3.26
CA LYS A 287 11.83 -31.28 4.14
C LYS A 287 11.57 -29.84 3.68
N PRO A 288 10.30 -29.38 3.70
CA PRO A 288 9.97 -28.01 3.34
C PRO A 288 10.55 -27.00 4.34
N GLY A 289 10.60 -25.76 3.92
CA GLY A 289 10.94 -24.62 4.81
C GLY A 289 9.85 -24.37 5.85
N PRO A 290 10.15 -23.54 6.88
CA PRO A 290 9.19 -23.13 7.89
C PRO A 290 7.94 -22.54 7.24
N PRO A 291 6.73 -23.06 7.52
CA PRO A 291 5.50 -22.40 7.08
C PRO A 291 5.38 -21.02 7.71
N THR A 292 4.91 -20.06 6.92
CA THR A 292 4.79 -18.66 7.34
C THR A 292 3.33 -18.23 7.36
N HIS A 293 2.92 -17.50 8.39
CA HIS A 293 1.56 -16.97 8.54
C HIS A 293 1.58 -15.55 9.15
N ASP A 294 0.42 -14.94 9.25
CA ASP A 294 0.20 -13.62 9.87
C ASP A 294 1.19 -12.55 9.39
N LYS A 295 1.33 -12.43 8.08
CA LYS A 295 2.27 -11.48 7.46
C LYS A 295 1.77 -10.06 7.59
N TRP A 296 2.61 -9.18 8.09
CA TRP A 296 2.47 -7.74 7.98
C TRP A 296 3.57 -7.18 7.10
N LEU A 297 3.19 -6.32 6.17
CA LEU A 297 4.09 -5.71 5.19
C LEU A 297 3.94 -4.20 5.23
N THR A 298 5.04 -3.49 5.06
CA THR A 298 5.06 -2.04 4.85
C THR A 298 6.03 -1.68 3.74
N ALA A 299 5.79 -0.54 3.08
CA ALA A 299 6.72 0.00 2.09
C ALA A 299 6.60 1.52 2.02
N SER A 300 7.74 2.21 1.95
CA SER A 300 7.80 3.68 1.84
C SER A 300 8.92 4.12 0.90
N VAL A 301 8.64 5.15 0.07
CA VAL A 301 9.67 5.90 -0.67
C VAL A 301 10.07 7.18 0.07
N VAL A 302 9.32 7.58 1.09
CA VAL A 302 9.58 8.78 1.91
C VAL A 302 10.54 8.45 3.04
N ASP A 303 10.22 7.40 3.79
CA ASP A 303 11.01 6.94 4.93
C ASP A 303 12.38 6.41 4.49
N ASP A 304 13.31 6.46 5.40
CA ASP A 304 14.62 5.83 5.22
C ASP A 304 14.64 4.44 5.85
N THR A 305 15.73 3.72 5.61
CA THR A 305 15.94 2.36 6.18
C THR A 305 15.80 2.35 7.70
N ALA A 306 16.24 3.42 8.39
CA ALA A 306 16.17 3.47 9.85
C ALA A 306 14.71 3.50 10.32
N THR A 307 13.90 4.37 9.72
CA THR A 307 12.47 4.51 10.04
C THR A 307 11.71 3.22 9.76
N VAL A 308 11.93 2.59 8.59
CA VAL A 308 11.26 1.32 8.26
C VAL A 308 11.69 0.18 9.19
N VAL A 309 12.96 0.11 9.58
CA VAL A 309 13.41 -0.89 10.57
C VAL A 309 12.76 -0.62 11.94
N THR A 310 12.62 0.63 12.36
CA THR A 310 11.87 0.97 13.60
C THR A 310 10.41 0.52 13.51
N GLN A 311 9.72 0.75 12.38
CA GLN A 311 8.33 0.28 12.17
C GLN A 311 8.21 -1.25 12.25
N ILE A 312 9.20 -1.98 11.70
CA ILE A 312 9.27 -3.45 11.80
C ILE A 312 9.38 -3.89 13.28
N PHE A 313 10.23 -3.23 14.05
CA PHE A 313 10.38 -3.53 15.47
C PHE A 313 9.15 -3.13 16.29
N ASP A 314 8.49 -2.03 15.97
CA ASP A 314 7.23 -1.63 16.59
C ASP A 314 6.11 -2.66 16.35
N GLU A 315 6.04 -3.23 15.15
CA GLU A 315 5.09 -4.32 14.86
C GLU A 315 5.47 -5.59 15.62
N ALA A 316 6.76 -5.90 15.71
CA ALA A 316 7.25 -7.07 16.45
C ALA A 316 6.94 -6.95 17.95
N ASP A 317 7.16 -5.79 18.57
CA ASP A 317 6.82 -5.53 19.98
C ASP A 317 5.30 -5.67 20.23
N ARG A 318 4.46 -5.20 19.29
CA ARG A 318 3.00 -5.38 19.42
C ARG A 318 2.56 -6.84 19.37
N ARG A 319 3.33 -7.71 18.67
CA ARG A 319 3.06 -9.15 18.57
C ARG A 319 3.61 -9.96 19.73
N ASP A 320 4.68 -9.48 20.31
CA ASP A 320 5.40 -10.16 21.40
C ASP A 320 5.89 -9.13 22.44
N PRO A 321 4.95 -8.49 23.16
CA PRO A 321 5.27 -7.41 24.10
C PRO A 321 6.15 -7.83 25.26
N ASP A 322 6.11 -9.10 25.63
CA ASP A 322 6.92 -9.67 26.72
C ASP A 322 8.24 -10.30 26.24
N HIS A 323 8.52 -10.24 24.93
CA HIS A 323 9.73 -10.78 24.29
C HIS A 323 10.01 -12.26 24.63
N HIS A 324 8.96 -13.08 24.64
CA HIS A 324 9.08 -14.51 24.98
C HIS A 324 9.44 -15.39 23.78
N ARG A 325 9.32 -14.86 22.57
CA ARG A 325 9.54 -15.60 21.32
C ARG A 325 11.00 -15.43 20.84
N THR A 326 11.41 -16.30 19.96
CA THR A 326 12.69 -16.14 19.25
C THR A 326 12.50 -15.19 18.07
N TRP A 327 13.25 -14.07 18.08
CA TRP A 327 13.25 -13.09 17.01
C TRP A 327 14.40 -13.35 16.04
N VAL A 328 14.07 -13.53 14.77
CA VAL A 328 15.03 -13.77 13.69
C VAL A 328 14.93 -12.65 12.65
N ALA A 329 16.01 -11.91 12.42
CA ALA A 329 16.08 -10.94 11.34
C ALA A 329 16.74 -11.58 10.11
N LEU A 330 15.99 -11.71 9.04
CA LEU A 330 16.43 -12.33 7.79
C LEU A 330 16.66 -11.25 6.72
N VAL A 331 17.92 -11.05 6.29
CA VAL A 331 18.35 -9.92 5.44
C VAL A 331 19.32 -10.35 4.33
N ASP A 332 19.52 -9.50 3.32
CA ASP A 332 20.47 -9.71 2.22
C ASP A 332 21.96 -9.52 2.58
N GLY A 333 22.23 -9.02 3.77
CA GLY A 333 23.57 -8.72 4.22
C GLY A 333 24.01 -7.26 4.01
N ASN A 334 23.07 -6.33 3.73
CA ASN A 334 23.36 -4.91 3.68
C ASN A 334 23.84 -4.40 5.06
N ASN A 335 25.04 -3.79 5.10
CA ASN A 335 25.62 -3.32 6.36
C ASN A 335 24.77 -2.29 7.08
N HIS A 336 24.11 -1.40 6.35
CA HIS A 336 23.28 -0.36 6.94
C HIS A 336 22.04 -0.96 7.62
N GLN A 337 21.38 -1.92 6.98
CA GLN A 337 20.25 -2.64 7.57
C GLN A 337 20.68 -3.40 8.82
N ILE A 338 21.79 -4.15 8.77
CA ILE A 338 22.35 -4.88 9.92
C ILE A 338 22.64 -3.94 11.10
N GLN A 339 23.26 -2.78 10.82
CA GLN A 339 23.55 -1.79 11.86
C GLN A 339 22.28 -1.24 12.51
N ARG A 340 21.22 -1.00 11.72
CA ARG A 340 19.93 -0.52 12.24
C ARG A 340 19.22 -1.58 13.08
N ILE A 341 19.22 -2.83 12.63
CA ILE A 341 18.66 -3.96 13.40
C ILE A 341 19.40 -4.10 14.75
N HIS A 342 20.72 -4.04 14.76
CA HIS A 342 21.47 -4.04 16.02
C HIS A 342 21.19 -2.83 16.91
N ALA A 343 20.95 -1.66 16.34
CA ALA A 343 20.59 -0.47 17.10
C ALA A 343 19.23 -0.64 17.79
N GLU A 344 18.19 -1.07 17.04
CA GLU A 344 16.86 -1.33 17.60
C GLU A 344 16.88 -2.43 18.66
N SER A 345 17.56 -3.55 18.39
CA SER A 345 17.74 -4.66 19.34
C SER A 345 18.33 -4.17 20.68
N ARG A 346 19.35 -3.31 20.64
CA ARG A 346 19.95 -2.73 21.86
C ARG A 346 19.00 -1.75 22.55
N THR A 347 18.34 -0.87 21.79
CA THR A 347 17.43 0.15 22.35
C THR A 347 16.27 -0.49 23.08
N ARG A 348 15.74 -1.60 22.55
CA ARG A 348 14.59 -2.33 23.12
C ARG A 348 15.01 -3.44 24.09
N ASN A 349 16.31 -3.65 24.27
CA ASN A 349 16.88 -4.74 25.08
C ASN A 349 16.33 -6.13 24.69
N THR A 350 16.10 -6.34 23.39
CA THR A 350 15.53 -7.58 22.83
C THR A 350 16.57 -8.28 21.97
N PRO A 351 16.96 -9.52 22.28
CA PRO A 351 17.92 -10.26 21.48
C PRO A 351 17.31 -10.63 20.12
N VAL A 352 18.00 -10.28 19.05
CA VAL A 352 17.59 -10.61 17.66
C VAL A 352 18.73 -11.32 16.97
N THR A 353 18.47 -12.51 16.46
CA THR A 353 19.45 -13.26 15.68
C THR A 353 19.35 -12.87 14.21
N ILE A 354 20.44 -12.33 13.66
CA ILE A 354 20.50 -11.96 12.24
C ILE A 354 21.01 -13.15 11.43
N VAL A 355 20.24 -13.54 10.41
CA VAL A 355 20.60 -14.57 9.43
C VAL A 355 20.61 -13.94 8.04
N ILE A 356 21.69 -14.17 7.29
CA ILE A 356 21.77 -13.73 5.91
C ILE A 356 21.09 -14.75 4.98
N ASP A 357 20.36 -14.23 4.00
CA ASP A 357 19.71 -15.03 2.97
C ASP A 357 20.71 -15.89 2.20
N ILE A 358 20.45 -17.19 2.16
CA ILE A 358 21.26 -18.15 1.40
C ILE A 358 21.25 -17.86 -0.12
N ILE A 359 20.18 -17.27 -0.65
CA ILE A 359 20.12 -16.92 -2.09
C ILE A 359 21.18 -15.89 -2.44
N HIS A 360 21.38 -14.87 -1.59
CA HIS A 360 22.47 -13.90 -1.80
C HIS A 360 23.86 -14.55 -1.70
N VAL A 361 24.06 -15.52 -0.80
CA VAL A 361 25.30 -16.30 -0.75
C VAL A 361 25.50 -17.06 -2.07
N LEU A 362 24.45 -17.69 -2.60
CA LEU A 362 24.52 -18.39 -3.90
C LEU A 362 24.88 -17.44 -5.03
N GLU A 363 24.32 -16.21 -5.06
CA GLU A 363 24.69 -15.20 -6.06
C GLU A 363 26.19 -14.87 -6.04
N TYR A 364 26.79 -14.73 -4.84
CA TYR A 364 28.23 -14.50 -4.72
C TYR A 364 29.04 -15.72 -5.16
N LEU A 365 28.60 -16.93 -4.86
CA LEU A 365 29.25 -18.15 -5.33
C LEU A 365 29.16 -18.28 -6.87
N TRP A 366 28.03 -17.93 -7.47
CA TRP A 366 27.87 -17.86 -8.92
C TRP A 366 28.79 -16.80 -9.55
N LYS A 367 28.97 -15.63 -8.95
CA LYS A 367 29.95 -14.62 -9.39
C LYS A 367 31.39 -15.17 -9.34
N ALA A 368 31.70 -15.99 -8.33
CA ALA A 368 33.01 -16.59 -8.18
C ALA A 368 33.27 -17.72 -9.18
N THR A 369 32.28 -18.59 -9.44
CA THR A 369 32.46 -19.74 -10.36
C THR A 369 32.76 -19.28 -11.79
N TRP A 370 32.22 -18.12 -12.24
CA TRP A 370 32.52 -17.54 -13.55
C TRP A 370 33.97 -17.05 -13.72
N CYS A 371 34.77 -17.05 -12.65
CA CYS A 371 36.21 -16.87 -12.75
C CYS A 371 36.96 -18.15 -13.19
N PHE A 372 36.33 -19.32 -13.07
CA PHE A 372 36.94 -20.64 -13.26
C PHE A 372 36.28 -21.46 -14.37
N HIS A 373 35.00 -21.23 -14.62
CA HIS A 373 34.18 -21.98 -15.55
C HIS A 373 33.53 -21.04 -16.57
N ALA A 374 33.30 -21.56 -17.78
CA ALA A 374 32.53 -20.84 -18.80
C ALA A 374 31.03 -20.89 -18.49
N GLU A 375 30.27 -19.95 -19.05
CA GLU A 375 28.81 -19.97 -19.00
C GLU A 375 28.29 -21.21 -19.74
N GLY A 376 27.36 -21.95 -19.09
CA GLY A 376 26.83 -23.22 -19.63
C GLY A 376 27.66 -24.46 -19.28
N ASP A 377 28.82 -24.33 -18.62
CA ASP A 377 29.60 -25.48 -18.16
C ASP A 377 28.91 -26.17 -16.97
N PRO A 378 28.53 -27.46 -17.07
CA PRO A 378 27.90 -28.19 -15.96
C PRO A 378 28.77 -28.23 -14.68
N ALA A 379 30.11 -28.20 -14.83
CA ALA A 379 31.04 -28.16 -13.70
C ALA A 379 30.89 -26.90 -12.84
N ALA A 380 30.34 -25.81 -13.39
CA ALA A 380 30.04 -24.58 -12.65
C ALA A 380 28.96 -24.83 -11.57
N GLU A 381 27.90 -25.54 -11.89
CA GLU A 381 26.83 -25.90 -10.96
C GLU A 381 27.33 -26.78 -9.83
N ASP A 382 28.14 -27.82 -10.18
CA ASP A 382 28.76 -28.71 -9.17
C ASP A 382 29.74 -27.95 -8.26
N TRP A 383 30.45 -26.98 -8.78
CA TRP A 383 31.33 -26.13 -8.01
C TRP A 383 30.53 -25.27 -7.01
N VAL A 384 29.46 -24.60 -7.47
CA VAL A 384 28.56 -23.78 -6.62
C VAL A 384 27.94 -24.66 -5.55
N ARG A 385 27.35 -25.80 -5.89
CA ARG A 385 26.71 -26.73 -4.98
C ARG A 385 27.66 -27.18 -3.87
N ARG A 386 28.87 -27.63 -4.21
CA ARG A 386 29.87 -28.06 -3.20
C ARG A 386 30.22 -26.94 -2.20
N HIS A 387 30.41 -25.72 -2.69
CA HIS A 387 30.76 -24.59 -1.85
C HIS A 387 29.58 -24.13 -1.02
N ALA A 388 28.38 -24.09 -1.57
CA ALA A 388 27.15 -23.77 -0.86
C ALA A 388 26.82 -24.77 0.25
N THR A 389 26.94 -26.08 -0.01
CA THR A 389 26.80 -27.14 1.02
C THR A 389 27.81 -26.94 2.15
N ALA A 390 29.05 -26.56 1.82
CA ALA A 390 30.06 -26.28 2.83
C ALA A 390 29.74 -25.03 3.64
N VAL A 391 29.15 -23.99 3.05
CA VAL A 391 28.66 -22.80 3.78
C VAL A 391 27.49 -23.17 4.68
N LEU A 392 26.51 -23.92 4.19
CA LEU A 392 25.38 -24.44 4.98
C LEU A 392 25.85 -25.29 6.18
N ALA A 393 27.00 -25.97 6.05
CA ALA A 393 27.64 -26.72 7.14
C ALA A 393 28.55 -25.86 8.03
N GLY A 394 28.42 -24.51 8.03
CA GLY A 394 29.17 -23.58 8.92
C GLY A 394 30.63 -23.32 8.49
N ARG A 395 31.03 -23.73 7.27
CA ARG A 395 32.43 -23.64 6.82
C ARG A 395 32.72 -22.43 5.91
N ALA A 396 31.98 -21.33 6.08
CA ALA A 396 32.08 -20.14 5.23
C ALA A 396 33.51 -19.59 5.09
N THR A 397 34.26 -19.48 6.19
CA THR A 397 35.66 -19.01 6.20
C THR A 397 36.59 -19.95 5.42
N ARG A 398 36.36 -21.27 5.54
CA ARG A 398 37.14 -22.28 4.81
C ARG A 398 36.86 -22.20 3.30
N VAL A 399 35.60 -21.98 2.92
CA VAL A 399 35.18 -21.75 1.54
C VAL A 399 35.84 -20.50 0.97
N ALA A 400 35.82 -19.38 1.68
CA ALA A 400 36.49 -18.14 1.28
C ALA A 400 38.00 -18.35 0.98
N GLY A 401 38.68 -19.07 1.88
CA GLY A 401 40.09 -19.44 1.69
C GLY A 401 40.32 -20.35 0.47
N ALA A 402 39.42 -21.32 0.26
CA ALA A 402 39.52 -22.23 -0.91
C ALA A 402 39.34 -21.48 -2.22
N ILE A 403 38.36 -20.57 -2.32
CA ILE A 403 38.12 -19.73 -3.51
C ILE A 403 39.40 -18.90 -3.85
N ARG A 404 39.99 -18.22 -2.84
CA ARG A 404 41.22 -17.43 -3.05
C ARG A 404 42.40 -18.29 -3.52
N ARG A 405 42.61 -19.46 -2.89
CA ARG A 405 43.68 -20.39 -3.30
C ARG A 405 43.47 -20.90 -4.75
N GLN A 406 42.23 -21.23 -5.10
CA GLN A 406 41.92 -21.68 -6.48
C GLN A 406 42.22 -20.57 -7.48
N ALA A 407 41.84 -19.32 -7.22
CA ALA A 407 42.12 -18.17 -8.08
C ALA A 407 43.64 -17.94 -8.26
N THR A 408 44.41 -18.09 -7.19
CA THR A 408 45.88 -17.99 -7.23
C THR A 408 46.50 -19.14 -8.00
N LYS A 409 46.06 -20.40 -7.79
CA LYS A 409 46.53 -21.58 -8.50
C LYS A 409 46.24 -21.52 -10.01
N ALA A 410 45.10 -20.94 -10.38
CA ALA A 410 44.71 -20.73 -11.77
C ALA A 410 45.43 -19.54 -12.43
N GLY A 411 46.33 -18.84 -11.73
CA GLY A 411 47.09 -17.72 -12.27
C GLY A 411 46.24 -16.54 -12.73
N LEU A 412 45.06 -16.35 -12.11
CA LEU A 412 44.16 -15.29 -12.52
C LEU A 412 44.72 -13.91 -12.14
N ASP A 413 44.75 -13.01 -13.11
CA ASP A 413 45.07 -11.61 -12.87
C ASP A 413 43.96 -10.90 -12.06
N ARG A 414 44.21 -9.65 -11.62
CA ARG A 414 43.29 -8.86 -10.77
C ARG A 414 41.89 -8.71 -11.38
N GLY A 415 41.79 -8.55 -12.70
CA GLY A 415 40.51 -8.38 -13.38
C GLY A 415 39.70 -9.68 -13.40
N ARG A 416 40.34 -10.77 -13.81
CA ARG A 416 39.72 -12.08 -13.97
C ARG A 416 39.33 -12.73 -12.64
N ARG A 417 40.03 -12.43 -11.53
CA ARG A 417 39.72 -12.96 -10.19
C ARG A 417 38.73 -12.10 -9.37
N ALA A 418 38.29 -10.98 -9.90
CA ALA A 418 37.47 -10.02 -9.16
C ALA A 418 36.20 -10.63 -8.54
N GLY A 419 35.50 -11.52 -9.25
CA GLY A 419 34.33 -12.26 -8.73
C GLY A 419 34.69 -13.19 -7.57
N ALA A 420 35.79 -13.91 -7.67
CA ALA A 420 36.29 -14.80 -6.62
C ALA A 420 36.69 -14.03 -5.34
N ASP A 421 37.43 -12.94 -5.50
CA ASP A 421 37.84 -12.08 -4.36
C ASP A 421 36.64 -11.40 -3.69
N THR A 422 35.65 -10.97 -4.47
CA THR A 422 34.41 -10.38 -3.96
C THR A 422 33.64 -11.39 -3.12
N ALA A 423 33.42 -12.60 -3.62
CA ALA A 423 32.72 -13.67 -2.91
C ALA A 423 33.46 -14.07 -1.61
N ALA A 424 34.78 -14.27 -1.69
CA ALA A 424 35.59 -14.62 -0.53
C ALA A 424 35.57 -13.51 0.55
N THR A 425 35.60 -12.25 0.13
CA THR A 425 35.49 -11.09 1.03
C THR A 425 34.12 -11.02 1.69
N TYR A 426 33.05 -11.23 0.92
CA TYR A 426 31.67 -11.28 1.44
C TYR A 426 31.55 -12.37 2.53
N LEU A 427 31.91 -13.61 2.22
CA LEU A 427 31.83 -14.73 3.16
C LEU A 427 32.66 -14.49 4.44
N THR A 428 33.83 -13.84 4.32
CA THR A 428 34.67 -13.51 5.46
C THR A 428 34.03 -12.42 6.34
N ASN A 429 33.57 -11.34 5.74
CA ASN A 429 33.02 -10.19 6.45
C ASN A 429 31.65 -10.48 7.08
N LYS A 430 30.90 -11.40 6.48
CA LYS A 430 29.55 -11.76 6.93
C LYS A 430 29.49 -13.03 7.78
N ARG A 431 30.63 -13.64 8.12
CA ARG A 431 30.69 -14.93 8.82
C ARG A 431 29.84 -15.02 10.07
N ALA A 432 29.69 -13.90 10.82
CA ALA A 432 28.92 -13.85 12.05
C ALA A 432 27.40 -14.05 11.82
N TYR A 433 26.93 -13.86 10.60
CA TYR A 433 25.52 -13.95 10.20
C TYR A 433 25.23 -15.15 9.29
N LEU A 434 26.20 -16.06 9.13
CA LEU A 434 26.12 -17.26 8.27
C LEU A 434 26.10 -18.53 9.12
N ASP A 435 25.55 -18.48 10.33
CA ASP A 435 25.38 -19.66 11.19
C ASP A 435 24.17 -20.50 10.77
N TYR A 436 24.24 -21.02 9.53
CA TYR A 436 23.21 -21.90 8.99
C TYR A 436 23.06 -23.23 9.77
N PRO A 437 24.11 -23.85 10.34
CA PRO A 437 23.91 -25.05 11.14
C PRO A 437 22.93 -24.83 12.28
N THR A 438 23.09 -23.76 13.04
CA THR A 438 22.15 -23.40 14.11
C THR A 438 20.77 -23.06 13.55
N ALA A 439 20.69 -22.25 12.48
CA ALA A 439 19.42 -21.87 11.86
C ALA A 439 18.63 -23.09 11.36
N LEU A 440 19.27 -24.05 10.71
CA LEU A 440 18.64 -25.26 10.23
C LEU A 440 18.21 -26.20 11.37
N ALA A 441 19.05 -26.37 12.40
CA ALA A 441 18.76 -27.20 13.56
C ALA A 441 17.62 -26.63 14.40
N GLN A 442 17.53 -25.30 14.53
CA GLN A 442 16.45 -24.60 15.23
C GLN A 442 15.21 -24.40 14.37
N GLY A 443 15.25 -24.81 13.11
CA GLY A 443 14.11 -24.71 12.20
C GLY A 443 13.83 -23.28 11.69
N TRP A 444 14.81 -22.40 11.71
CA TRP A 444 14.64 -21.00 11.25
C TRP A 444 14.61 -20.89 9.73
N PRO A 445 13.95 -19.86 9.16
CA PRO A 445 14.06 -19.57 7.74
C PRO A 445 15.47 -19.08 7.41
N ILE A 446 15.96 -19.46 6.22
CA ILE A 446 17.28 -19.06 5.70
C ILE A 446 17.20 -18.41 4.31
N ALA A 447 15.98 -18.19 3.82
CA ALA A 447 15.74 -17.55 2.52
C ALA A 447 14.63 -16.50 2.65
N THR A 448 14.82 -15.36 1.99
CA THR A 448 13.99 -14.14 2.12
C THR A 448 12.76 -14.13 1.21
N GLY A 449 12.16 -15.28 0.91
CA GLY A 449 11.03 -15.37 -0.03
C GLY A 449 9.85 -14.45 0.30
N VAL A 450 9.60 -14.13 1.58
CA VAL A 450 8.51 -13.22 1.97
C VAL A 450 8.83 -11.79 1.56
N ILE A 451 10.02 -11.27 1.87
CA ILE A 451 10.39 -9.88 1.54
C ILE A 451 10.64 -9.71 0.04
N GLU A 452 11.20 -10.71 -0.65
CA GLU A 452 11.34 -10.68 -2.11
C GLU A 452 9.97 -10.63 -2.80
N GLY A 453 9.02 -11.47 -2.33
CA GLY A 453 7.64 -11.42 -2.77
C GLY A 453 7.01 -10.05 -2.52
N ALA A 454 7.23 -9.45 -1.34
CA ALA A 454 6.76 -8.11 -1.01
C ALA A 454 7.38 -7.05 -1.93
N CYS A 455 8.69 -7.07 -2.17
CA CYS A 455 9.37 -6.18 -3.13
C CYS A 455 8.81 -6.30 -4.55
N ARG A 456 8.38 -7.50 -4.94
CA ARG A 456 7.73 -7.72 -6.23
C ARG A 456 6.32 -7.14 -6.24
N HIS A 457 5.43 -7.67 -5.40
CA HIS A 457 4.01 -7.34 -5.51
C HIS A 457 3.65 -5.97 -4.92
N LEU A 458 4.30 -5.46 -3.84
CA LEU A 458 4.05 -4.10 -3.37
C LEU A 458 4.63 -3.05 -4.31
N VAL A 459 5.87 -3.27 -4.78
CA VAL A 459 6.62 -2.25 -5.51
C VAL A 459 6.62 -2.53 -7.02
N LYS A 460 7.26 -3.62 -7.47
CA LYS A 460 7.56 -3.81 -8.89
C LYS A 460 6.31 -3.89 -9.76
N ASP A 461 5.33 -4.72 -9.38
CA ASP A 461 4.15 -4.99 -10.21
C ASP A 461 3.28 -3.75 -10.44
N ARG A 462 3.38 -2.73 -9.57
CA ARG A 462 2.63 -1.48 -9.72
C ARG A 462 3.50 -0.28 -10.11
N MET A 463 4.71 -0.18 -9.54
CA MET A 463 5.54 1.01 -9.69
C MET A 463 6.42 0.97 -10.93
N ASP A 464 6.68 -0.23 -11.50
CA ASP A 464 7.53 -0.43 -12.69
C ASP A 464 6.70 -0.69 -13.97
N ILE A 465 5.41 -0.31 -13.97
CA ILE A 465 4.57 -0.34 -15.19
C ILE A 465 5.22 0.55 -16.24
N THR A 466 5.21 0.12 -17.49
CA THR A 466 5.91 0.73 -18.62
C THR A 466 5.79 2.25 -18.66
N GLY A 467 6.92 2.93 -18.57
CA GLY A 467 7.00 4.39 -18.67
C GLY A 467 6.60 5.17 -17.42
N ALA A 468 6.18 4.51 -16.34
CA ALA A 468 5.77 5.17 -15.11
C ALA A 468 6.92 6.00 -14.51
N ARG A 469 6.62 7.24 -14.15
CA ARG A 469 7.49 8.17 -13.42
C ARG A 469 6.70 8.76 -12.27
N TRP A 470 7.14 8.52 -11.06
CA TRP A 470 6.37 8.81 -9.88
C TRP A 470 6.73 10.16 -9.24
N GLY A 471 5.72 10.91 -8.83
CA GLY A 471 5.86 11.95 -7.81
C GLY A 471 5.95 11.31 -6.44
N LEU A 472 6.54 12.01 -5.46
CA LEU A 472 6.80 11.45 -4.14
C LEU A 472 5.50 11.04 -3.43
N ASN A 473 4.53 11.95 -3.34
CA ASN A 473 3.27 11.72 -2.66
C ASN A 473 2.44 10.58 -3.32
N GLY A 474 2.34 10.57 -4.65
CA GLY A 474 1.60 9.52 -5.35
C GLY A 474 2.24 8.14 -5.19
N ALA A 475 3.58 8.05 -5.19
CA ALA A 475 4.29 6.80 -4.94
C ALA A 475 4.04 6.28 -3.52
N GLU A 476 4.18 7.15 -2.51
CA GLU A 476 3.95 6.82 -1.11
C GLU A 476 2.53 6.33 -0.87
N THR A 477 1.54 7.08 -1.38
CA THR A 477 0.11 6.72 -1.30
C THR A 477 -0.16 5.31 -1.82
N ILE A 478 0.34 5.01 -3.00
CA ILE A 478 0.11 3.69 -3.62
C ILE A 478 0.79 2.58 -2.82
N LEU A 479 2.01 2.79 -2.33
CA LEU A 479 2.70 1.80 -1.50
C LEU A 479 1.93 1.49 -0.22
N LYS A 480 1.43 2.52 0.47
CA LYS A 480 0.60 2.39 1.68
C LYS A 480 -0.68 1.60 1.41
N LEU A 481 -1.44 1.94 0.38
CA LEU A 481 -2.66 1.22 0.02
C LEU A 481 -2.38 -0.24 -0.39
N ARG A 482 -1.30 -0.48 -1.13
CA ARG A 482 -0.90 -1.85 -1.49
C ARG A 482 -0.50 -2.67 -0.27
N ALA A 483 0.19 -2.07 0.70
CA ALA A 483 0.52 -2.72 1.97
C ALA A 483 -0.76 -3.12 2.73
N ILE A 484 -1.73 -2.20 2.88
CA ILE A 484 -3.04 -2.48 3.51
C ILE A 484 -3.75 -3.65 2.83
N HIS A 485 -3.81 -3.66 1.49
CA HIS A 485 -4.43 -4.75 0.74
C HIS A 485 -3.68 -6.08 0.90
N SER A 486 -2.36 -6.05 0.88
CA SER A 486 -1.52 -7.25 1.02
C SER A 486 -1.58 -7.86 2.42
N ASN A 487 -1.81 -7.02 3.43
CA ASN A 487 -2.01 -7.44 4.82
C ASN A 487 -3.43 -7.97 5.08
N GLY A 488 -4.36 -7.81 4.13
CA GLY A 488 -5.76 -8.18 4.31
C GLY A 488 -6.57 -7.21 5.19
N ASP A 489 -6.01 -6.06 5.51
CA ASP A 489 -6.55 -5.11 6.50
C ASP A 489 -7.47 -4.03 5.88
N PHE A 490 -7.77 -4.09 4.57
CA PHE A 490 -8.41 -2.98 3.86
C PHE A 490 -9.77 -2.58 4.44
N ASP A 491 -10.63 -3.52 4.77
CA ASP A 491 -11.96 -3.20 5.31
C ASP A 491 -11.88 -2.65 6.74
N GLN A 492 -10.98 -3.17 7.57
CA GLN A 492 -10.73 -2.67 8.91
C GLN A 492 -10.12 -1.26 8.86
N TYR A 493 -9.15 -1.06 7.99
CA TYR A 493 -8.58 0.26 7.72
C TYR A 493 -9.62 1.25 7.23
N TRP A 494 -10.51 0.85 6.32
CA TRP A 494 -11.54 1.72 5.76
C TRP A 494 -12.50 2.22 6.84
N ASN A 495 -12.93 1.34 7.73
CA ASN A 495 -13.78 1.73 8.86
C ASN A 495 -13.05 2.70 9.80
N TYR A 496 -11.78 2.44 10.09
CA TYR A 496 -10.95 3.36 10.87
C TYR A 496 -10.81 4.73 10.17
N HIS A 497 -10.50 4.74 8.87
CA HIS A 497 -10.40 5.95 8.07
C HIS A 497 -11.70 6.79 8.10
N LEU A 498 -12.86 6.17 7.96
CA LEU A 498 -14.15 6.86 8.04
C LEU A 498 -14.41 7.47 9.43
N ALA A 499 -14.00 6.79 10.50
CA ALA A 499 -14.08 7.33 11.85
C ALA A 499 -13.17 8.55 12.03
N GLN A 500 -11.92 8.49 11.53
CA GLN A 500 -10.98 9.60 11.53
C GLN A 500 -11.47 10.78 10.67
N GLU A 501 -12.08 10.52 9.51
CA GLU A 501 -12.70 11.55 8.68
C GLU A 501 -13.84 12.25 9.42
N ARG A 502 -14.71 11.49 10.09
CA ARG A 502 -15.79 12.07 10.89
C ARG A 502 -15.26 12.98 12.00
N GLN A 503 -14.23 12.56 12.68
CA GLN A 503 -13.59 13.38 13.70
C GLN A 503 -12.98 14.65 13.08
N ARG A 504 -12.11 14.50 12.08
CA ARG A 504 -11.32 15.56 11.44
C ARG A 504 -12.17 16.59 10.70
N VAL A 505 -13.20 16.13 9.98
CA VAL A 505 -14.02 16.96 9.09
C VAL A 505 -15.23 17.56 9.82
N HIS A 506 -15.79 16.84 10.79
CA HIS A 506 -17.05 17.19 11.41
C HIS A 506 -16.94 17.50 12.89
N GLN A 507 -16.55 16.55 13.73
CA GLN A 507 -16.58 16.71 15.18
C GLN A 507 -15.76 17.91 15.66
N THR A 508 -14.53 18.06 15.15
CA THR A 508 -13.64 19.18 15.50
C THR A 508 -14.18 20.57 15.14
N ARG A 509 -15.30 20.66 14.43
CA ARG A 509 -15.95 21.94 14.08
C ARG A 509 -16.97 22.41 15.10
N TYR A 510 -17.35 21.56 16.06
CA TYR A 510 -18.36 21.82 17.07
C TYR A 510 -17.74 21.88 18.47
N ALA A 511 -18.41 22.62 19.37
CA ALA A 511 -18.03 22.68 20.77
C ALA A 511 -17.97 21.27 21.38
N ASP A 512 -16.98 21.04 22.22
CA ASP A 512 -16.74 19.77 22.91
C ASP A 512 -16.56 18.56 21.97
N ASN A 513 -16.33 18.80 20.66
CA ASN A 513 -16.29 17.80 19.57
C ASN A 513 -17.61 17.00 19.44
N GLU A 514 -18.73 17.54 19.92
CA GLU A 514 -20.03 16.91 19.86
C GLU A 514 -20.88 17.49 18.72
N ILE A 515 -21.31 16.61 17.80
CA ILE A 515 -22.22 17.00 16.71
C ILE A 515 -23.61 17.19 17.32
N PRO A 516 -24.20 18.41 17.21
CA PRO A 516 -25.52 18.65 17.76
C PRO A 516 -26.60 17.77 17.11
N GLN A 517 -27.49 17.21 17.91
CA GLN A 517 -28.62 16.39 17.48
C GLN A 517 -29.91 16.99 17.96
N ALA A 518 -31.02 16.67 17.27
CA ALA A 518 -32.36 16.97 17.79
C ALA A 518 -32.62 16.12 19.05
N ALA A 519 -33.18 16.73 20.05
CA ALA A 519 -33.58 16.06 21.29
C ALA A 519 -34.72 15.06 21.06
#